data_c6200e20f8a8b3c4ea0cba503d8ee360
#
_entry.id   c6200e20f8a8b3c4ea0cba503d8ee360
#
_cell.length_a   1.000
_cell.length_b   1.000
_cell.length_c   1.000
_cell.angle_alpha   90.00
_cell.angle_beta   90.00
_cell.angle_gamma   90.00
#
_symmetry.space_group_name_H-M   'P 1'
#
loop_
_entity.id
_entity.type
_entity.pdbx_description
1 polymer ?
#
loop_
_entity_poly.entity_id
_entity_poly.type
_entity_poly.pdbx_seq_one_letter_code
_entity_poly.pdbx_strand_id
1 'polypeptide(L)'
;MRELKIGERIPVEAGGEAVVSRELGRGGQGIVYLVRYNGREYALKWYFISRIKNPEAFRNNLRRNIEDGAPEGGKQFIWPLFLTEQKKNGAFGYLMRLAPSGYDSFTDIYNGYKWEKPLAKGRPAIKRKVKFASLDVMIAAALNIVKAFRALHLAGKSYQDLNDGGFFIDTRTGDVLVCDCDNVAPDGDNFGIGGMPGFMAPEVVRGIAKPGVLTDRYSLAVVLFKLFFRGDPLEGSKVLQCVVMTEENDLIHYGRDPVFVYDPNDASNRPVKGVHDNVIKLWQIYPDYIRQAFTLSFTYGIQEPNARIIEKNWIQMLMQLKMDIIHCSCGRTAFLSSFEKTGEHSLVCQNCGSPIYTMSVRDFEMPLYPGAKLYRCVTEKGNDDFETVTGAVIENRLKKGLFGVKNMSRQTWQALYPDHSLREVGP
;
A
#
# COMPACT_ATOMS: atom_id res chain seq x y z
N MET A 1 27.08 -1.45 -21.54
CA MET A 1 27.45 -2.27 -20.33
C MET A 1 27.22 -3.72 -20.65
N ARG A 2 28.14 -4.63 -20.25
CA ARG A 2 27.95 -6.07 -20.48
C ARG A 2 26.97 -6.67 -19.49
N GLU A 3 25.91 -7.30 -19.98
CA GLU A 3 24.99 -8.13 -19.20
C GLU A 3 25.74 -9.35 -18.63
N LEU A 4 25.25 -9.87 -17.49
CA LEU A 4 25.80 -11.07 -16.91
C LEU A 4 25.37 -12.29 -17.74
N LYS A 5 26.27 -13.27 -17.87
CA LYS A 5 25.99 -14.53 -18.56
C LYS A 5 25.56 -15.60 -17.57
N ILE A 6 24.72 -16.52 -18.00
CA ILE A 6 24.38 -17.74 -17.21
C ILE A 6 25.70 -18.47 -16.92
N GLY A 7 25.87 -18.90 -15.65
CA GLY A 7 27.10 -19.51 -15.14
C GLY A 7 28.20 -18.53 -14.74
N GLU A 8 28.03 -17.21 -14.99
CA GLU A 8 29.02 -16.21 -14.58
C GLU A 8 29.09 -16.14 -13.05
N ARG A 9 30.32 -16.06 -12.52
CA ARG A 9 30.61 -15.97 -11.09
C ARG A 9 30.86 -14.52 -10.72
N ILE A 10 30.16 -14.04 -9.73
CA ILE A 10 30.21 -12.67 -9.25
C ILE A 10 30.73 -12.66 -7.81
N PRO A 11 31.92 -12.12 -7.54
CA PRO A 11 32.44 -12.00 -6.20
C PRO A 11 31.54 -11.13 -5.31
N VAL A 12 31.37 -11.56 -4.06
CA VAL A 12 30.53 -10.89 -3.04
C VAL A 12 31.44 -10.36 -1.94
N GLU A 13 31.23 -9.11 -1.47
CA GLU A 13 32.08 -8.49 -0.45
C GLU A 13 32.17 -9.29 0.85
N ALA A 14 31.09 -9.99 1.22
CA ALA A 14 31.05 -10.88 2.38
C ALA A 14 31.84 -12.19 2.18
N GLY A 15 32.55 -12.33 1.06
CA GLY A 15 33.31 -13.52 0.64
C GLY A 15 32.51 -14.49 -0.21
N GLY A 16 33.24 -15.28 -1.02
CA GLY A 16 32.64 -16.23 -1.96
C GLY A 16 32.11 -15.60 -3.22
N GLU A 17 31.40 -16.41 -4.03
CA GLU A 17 30.91 -16.01 -5.35
C GLU A 17 29.43 -16.40 -5.53
N ALA A 18 28.65 -15.49 -6.09
CA ALA A 18 27.28 -15.74 -6.55
C ALA A 18 27.32 -16.22 -8.01
N VAL A 19 26.67 -17.35 -8.31
CA VAL A 19 26.62 -17.94 -9.65
C VAL A 19 25.30 -17.62 -10.32
N VAL A 20 25.33 -16.98 -11.47
CA VAL A 20 24.15 -16.56 -12.24
C VAL A 20 23.44 -17.78 -12.84
N SER A 21 22.16 -17.95 -12.52
CA SER A 21 21.34 -19.07 -13.02
C SER A 21 20.45 -18.69 -14.20
N ARG A 22 19.71 -17.57 -14.09
CA ARG A 22 18.84 -17.04 -15.14
C ARG A 22 18.43 -15.60 -14.87
N GLU A 23 17.92 -14.90 -15.89
CA GLU A 23 17.28 -13.60 -15.71
C GLU A 23 15.89 -13.78 -15.09
N LEU A 24 15.53 -12.92 -14.11
CA LEU A 24 14.23 -12.85 -13.47
C LEU A 24 13.40 -11.70 -14.03
N GLY A 25 14.04 -10.56 -14.31
CA GLY A 25 13.37 -9.38 -14.81
C GLY A 25 14.35 -8.26 -15.14
N ARG A 26 13.84 -7.23 -15.82
CA ARG A 26 14.62 -6.08 -16.27
C ARG A 26 13.83 -4.80 -16.03
N GLY A 27 14.47 -3.81 -15.45
CA GLY A 27 13.91 -2.48 -15.18
C GLY A 27 14.79 -1.35 -15.70
N GLY A 28 14.40 -0.12 -15.43
CA GLY A 28 15.12 1.09 -15.88
C GLY A 28 16.52 1.22 -15.29
N GLN A 29 16.75 0.76 -14.07
CA GLN A 29 18.01 0.88 -13.35
C GLN A 29 18.95 -0.33 -13.54
N GLY A 30 18.43 -1.50 -13.94
CA GLY A 30 19.24 -2.71 -13.99
C GLY A 30 18.49 -3.97 -14.37
N ILE A 31 19.15 -5.10 -14.21
CA ILE A 31 18.62 -6.44 -14.47
C ILE A 31 18.64 -7.23 -13.17
N VAL A 32 17.59 -7.97 -12.91
CA VAL A 32 17.49 -8.88 -11.77
C VAL A 32 17.72 -10.31 -12.25
N TYR A 33 18.69 -10.99 -11.65
CA TYR A 33 19.04 -12.37 -11.94
C TYR A 33 18.73 -13.29 -10.75
N LEU A 34 18.35 -14.51 -11.03
CA LEU A 34 18.44 -15.60 -10.06
C LEU A 34 19.89 -16.02 -9.93
N VAL A 35 20.42 -16.04 -8.73
CA VAL A 35 21.78 -16.49 -8.44
C VAL A 35 21.78 -17.51 -7.32
N ARG A 36 22.80 -18.40 -7.31
CA ARG A 36 23.08 -19.28 -6.16
C ARG A 36 24.31 -18.75 -5.42
N TYR A 37 24.17 -18.51 -4.13
CA TYR A 37 25.22 -18.04 -3.23
C TYR A 37 25.18 -18.81 -1.92
N ASN A 38 26.31 -19.37 -1.49
CA ASN A 38 26.42 -20.21 -0.28
C ASN A 38 25.32 -21.30 -0.19
N GLY A 39 25.05 -21.99 -1.30
CA GLY A 39 24.08 -23.09 -1.38
C GLY A 39 22.60 -22.66 -1.41
N ARG A 40 22.30 -21.35 -1.34
CA ARG A 40 20.94 -20.79 -1.37
C ARG A 40 20.69 -19.97 -2.61
N GLU A 41 19.42 -19.80 -2.97
CA GLU A 41 19.00 -18.93 -4.07
C GLU A 41 18.68 -17.52 -3.58
N TYR A 42 19.12 -16.53 -4.37
CA TYR A 42 18.88 -15.10 -4.15
C TYR A 42 18.52 -14.42 -5.47
N ALA A 43 17.89 -13.25 -5.37
CA ALA A 43 17.81 -12.32 -6.48
C ALA A 43 19.01 -11.38 -6.43
N LEU A 44 19.70 -11.21 -7.55
CA LEU A 44 20.80 -10.25 -7.75
C LEU A 44 20.31 -9.12 -8.64
N LYS A 45 20.15 -7.90 -8.10
CA LYS A 45 19.93 -6.68 -8.90
C LYS A 45 21.28 -6.16 -9.36
N TRP A 46 21.51 -6.19 -10.69
CA TRP A 46 22.75 -5.77 -11.34
C TRP A 46 22.51 -4.46 -12.07
N TYR A 47 23.22 -3.40 -11.69
CA TYR A 47 22.91 -2.04 -12.13
C TYR A 47 23.47 -1.68 -13.52
N PHE A 48 22.73 -0.83 -14.20
CA PHE A 48 23.23 -0.02 -15.33
C PHE A 48 23.91 1.24 -14.76
N ILE A 49 25.23 1.22 -14.56
CA ILE A 49 25.98 2.30 -13.88
C ILE A 49 25.73 3.67 -14.54
N SER A 50 25.54 3.72 -15.86
CA SER A 50 25.20 4.95 -16.59
C SER A 50 23.83 5.56 -16.18
N ARG A 51 23.01 4.83 -15.45
CA ARG A 51 21.71 5.30 -14.94
C ARG A 51 21.77 5.78 -13.50
N ILE A 52 22.89 5.62 -12.82
CA ILE A 52 23.10 6.08 -11.44
C ILE A 52 23.91 7.37 -11.49
N LYS A 53 23.34 8.47 -10.98
CA LYS A 53 23.98 9.81 -11.00
C LYS A 53 25.28 9.85 -10.21
N ASN A 54 25.32 9.23 -9.04
CA ASN A 54 26.50 9.14 -8.18
C ASN A 54 26.69 7.69 -7.69
N PRO A 55 27.36 6.82 -8.51
CA PRO A 55 27.47 5.39 -8.20
C PRO A 55 28.19 5.09 -6.87
N GLU A 56 29.20 5.89 -6.51
CA GLU A 56 29.96 5.68 -5.28
C GLU A 56 29.11 6.00 -4.04
N ALA A 57 28.49 7.16 -3.99
CA ALA A 57 27.62 7.54 -2.89
C ALA A 57 26.41 6.58 -2.76
N PHE A 58 25.81 6.18 -3.88
CA PHE A 58 24.73 5.21 -3.91
C PHE A 58 25.18 3.85 -3.36
N ARG A 59 26.34 3.36 -3.78
CA ARG A 59 26.92 2.11 -3.28
C ARG A 59 27.23 2.15 -1.79
N ASN A 60 27.73 3.27 -1.28
CA ASN A 60 28.00 3.48 0.14
C ASN A 60 26.72 3.52 0.97
N ASN A 61 25.64 4.15 0.45
CA ASN A 61 24.33 4.11 1.08
C ASN A 61 23.76 2.68 1.13
N LEU A 62 23.91 1.92 0.05
CA LEU A 62 23.48 0.53 -0.02
C LEU A 62 24.23 -0.35 1.00
N ARG A 63 25.57 -0.12 1.18
CA ARG A 63 26.36 -0.80 2.23
C ARG A 63 25.82 -0.47 3.62
N ARG A 64 25.56 0.82 3.90
CA ARG A 64 24.95 1.25 5.18
C ARG A 64 23.59 0.55 5.41
N ASN A 65 22.73 0.49 4.39
CA ASN A 65 21.45 -0.20 4.51
C ASN A 65 21.60 -1.70 4.81
N ILE A 66 22.62 -2.37 4.25
CA ILE A 66 22.92 -3.77 4.55
C ILE A 66 23.39 -3.92 6.00
N GLU A 67 24.27 -3.03 6.47
CA GLU A 67 24.80 -3.03 7.83
C GLU A 67 23.70 -2.74 8.88
N ASP A 68 22.85 -1.74 8.64
CA ASP A 68 21.73 -1.38 9.52
C ASP A 68 20.64 -2.46 9.56
N GLY A 69 20.48 -3.23 8.48
CA GLY A 69 19.37 -4.16 8.29
C GLY A 69 18.04 -3.48 7.97
N ALA A 70 17.01 -4.30 7.76
CA ALA A 70 15.64 -3.81 7.56
C ALA A 70 15.09 -3.19 8.84
N PRO A 71 14.19 -2.18 8.75
CA PRO A 71 13.52 -1.61 9.92
C PRO A 71 12.84 -2.67 10.78
N GLU A 72 12.67 -2.41 12.08
CA GLU A 72 11.98 -3.32 13.00
C GLU A 72 10.55 -3.62 12.50
N GLY A 73 10.16 -4.90 12.53
CA GLY A 73 8.93 -5.35 11.86
C GLY A 73 9.08 -5.61 10.35
N GLY A 74 10.28 -5.43 9.80
CA GLY A 74 10.62 -5.37 8.37
C GLY A 74 10.54 -6.67 7.57
N LYS A 75 9.78 -7.69 8.00
CA LYS A 75 9.54 -8.91 7.20
C LYS A 75 8.92 -8.61 5.83
N GLN A 76 8.28 -7.47 5.71
CA GLN A 76 7.64 -7.01 4.47
C GLN A 76 8.64 -6.51 3.43
N PHE A 77 9.84 -6.04 3.84
CA PHE A 77 10.82 -5.48 2.90
C PHE A 77 11.65 -6.58 2.23
N ILE A 78 11.79 -6.51 0.91
CA ILE A 78 12.81 -7.24 0.14
C ILE A 78 14.12 -6.47 0.26
N TRP A 79 14.74 -6.54 1.43
CA TRP A 79 15.87 -5.72 1.81
C TRP A 79 17.18 -6.21 1.17
N PRO A 80 18.13 -5.28 0.85
CA PRO A 80 19.50 -5.65 0.45
C PRO A 80 20.19 -6.46 1.53
N LEU A 81 20.86 -7.56 1.15
CA LEU A 81 21.52 -8.48 2.08
C LEU A 81 23.03 -8.54 1.90
N PHE A 82 23.50 -8.57 0.64
CA PHE A 82 24.93 -8.68 0.34
C PHE A 82 25.25 -7.80 -0.86
N LEU A 83 26.36 -7.08 -0.79
CA LEU A 83 26.90 -6.27 -1.87
C LEU A 83 27.89 -7.08 -2.67
N THR A 84 27.88 -6.98 -3.99
CA THR A 84 28.93 -7.57 -4.83
C THR A 84 30.17 -6.72 -4.81
N GLU A 85 31.34 -7.33 -5.05
CA GLU A 85 32.54 -6.55 -5.36
C GLU A 85 32.31 -5.70 -6.62
N GLN A 86 32.94 -4.55 -6.64
CA GLN A 86 32.90 -3.64 -7.78
C GLN A 86 33.86 -4.10 -8.87
N LYS A 87 33.36 -4.28 -10.08
CA LYS A 87 34.22 -4.59 -11.22
C LYS A 87 35.07 -3.39 -11.62
N LYS A 88 36.21 -3.61 -12.34
CA LYS A 88 37.11 -2.55 -12.87
C LYS A 88 36.39 -1.45 -13.66
N ASN A 89 35.27 -1.77 -14.29
CA ASN A 89 34.44 -0.82 -15.06
C ASN A 89 33.38 -0.12 -14.20
N GLY A 90 33.46 -0.22 -12.88
CA GLY A 90 32.51 0.38 -11.91
C GLY A 90 31.23 -0.40 -11.69
N ALA A 91 30.97 -1.50 -12.42
CA ALA A 91 29.73 -2.27 -12.30
C ALA A 91 29.66 -3.03 -10.98
N PHE A 92 28.48 -3.01 -10.35
CA PHE A 92 28.17 -3.73 -9.12
C PHE A 92 26.68 -4.08 -9.05
N GLY A 93 26.31 -4.84 -8.05
CA GLY A 93 24.93 -5.19 -7.72
C GLY A 93 24.81 -5.61 -6.26
N TYR A 94 23.63 -6.00 -5.86
CA TYR A 94 23.36 -6.54 -4.53
C TYR A 94 22.46 -7.75 -4.59
N LEU A 95 22.58 -8.61 -3.59
CA LEU A 95 21.74 -9.78 -3.38
C LEU A 95 20.62 -9.46 -2.40
N MET A 96 19.44 -9.95 -2.67
CA MET A 96 18.26 -9.84 -1.82
C MET A 96 17.52 -11.19 -1.82
N ARG A 97 16.59 -11.40 -0.86
CA ARG A 97 15.76 -12.60 -0.86
C ARG A 97 14.86 -12.64 -2.11
N LEU A 98 14.53 -13.82 -2.56
CA LEU A 98 13.52 -14.01 -3.60
C LEU A 98 12.12 -13.69 -3.04
N ALA A 99 11.30 -13.04 -3.85
CA ALA A 99 9.88 -12.94 -3.57
C ALA A 99 9.26 -14.35 -3.64
N PRO A 100 8.45 -14.77 -2.64
CA PRO A 100 7.75 -16.05 -2.67
C PRO A 100 6.78 -16.11 -3.85
N SER A 101 6.44 -17.33 -4.28
CA SER A 101 5.37 -17.53 -5.26
C SER A 101 4.01 -17.15 -4.69
N GLY A 102 3.06 -16.75 -5.55
CA GLY A 102 1.69 -16.48 -5.16
C GLY A 102 1.37 -15.01 -4.89
N TYR A 103 2.37 -14.13 -5.00
CA TYR A 103 2.17 -12.68 -4.98
C TYR A 103 1.94 -12.15 -6.40
N ASP A 104 1.07 -11.18 -6.52
CA ASP A 104 0.83 -10.41 -7.75
C ASP A 104 1.47 -9.02 -7.62
N SER A 105 1.98 -8.46 -8.72
CA SER A 105 2.49 -7.08 -8.70
C SER A 105 1.34 -6.09 -8.48
N PHE A 106 1.64 -4.94 -7.88
CA PHE A 106 0.64 -3.88 -7.71
C PHE A 106 0.08 -3.42 -9.07
N THR A 107 0.93 -3.36 -10.11
CA THR A 107 0.51 -3.05 -11.49
C THR A 107 -0.52 -4.06 -12.00
N ASP A 108 -0.34 -5.38 -11.76
CA ASP A 108 -1.32 -6.40 -12.17
C ASP A 108 -2.63 -6.26 -11.41
N ILE A 109 -2.56 -5.90 -10.12
CA ILE A 109 -3.75 -5.64 -9.28
C ILE A 109 -4.49 -4.40 -9.78
N TYR A 110 -3.78 -3.32 -10.06
CA TYR A 110 -4.33 -2.09 -10.61
C TYR A 110 -5.03 -2.33 -11.95
N ASN A 111 -4.38 -3.06 -12.86
CA ASN A 111 -4.96 -3.45 -14.14
C ASN A 111 -6.11 -4.46 -14.00
N GLY A 112 -6.14 -5.26 -12.93
CA GLY A 112 -7.09 -6.34 -12.68
C GLY A 112 -6.82 -7.61 -13.46
N TYR A 113 -5.65 -7.71 -14.09
CA TYR A 113 -5.19 -8.92 -14.80
C TYR A 113 -3.67 -8.94 -14.93
N LYS A 114 -3.11 -10.13 -15.15
CA LYS A 114 -1.73 -10.33 -15.57
C LYS A 114 -1.64 -11.29 -16.76
N TRP A 115 -0.55 -11.17 -17.52
CA TRP A 115 -0.21 -12.09 -18.60
C TRP A 115 0.76 -13.15 -18.09
N GLU A 116 0.33 -14.40 -18.10
CA GLU A 116 1.15 -15.54 -17.72
C GLU A 116 1.70 -16.23 -18.96
N LYS A 117 3.03 -16.36 -19.05
CA LYS A 117 3.66 -17.13 -20.12
C LYS A 117 3.51 -18.62 -19.82
N PRO A 118 2.97 -19.44 -20.72
CA PRO A 118 2.89 -20.88 -20.51
C PRO A 118 4.29 -21.49 -20.38
N LEU A 119 4.43 -22.53 -19.55
CA LEU A 119 5.69 -23.29 -19.42
C LEU A 119 6.09 -23.96 -20.73
N ALA A 120 5.14 -24.33 -21.58
CA ALA A 120 5.40 -24.93 -22.89
C ALA A 120 5.76 -23.87 -23.93
N LYS A 121 6.94 -24.02 -24.57
CA LYS A 121 7.39 -23.16 -25.65
C LYS A 121 6.36 -23.12 -26.78
N GLY A 122 6.11 -21.93 -27.34
CA GLY A 122 5.24 -21.73 -28.51
C GLY A 122 3.74 -21.54 -28.21
N ARG A 123 3.30 -21.60 -26.96
CA ARG A 123 1.92 -21.25 -26.61
C ARG A 123 1.77 -19.76 -26.33
N PRO A 124 0.64 -19.11 -26.72
CA PRO A 124 0.38 -17.71 -26.41
C PRO A 124 0.28 -17.51 -24.89
N ALA A 125 0.61 -16.29 -24.44
CA ALA A 125 0.41 -15.90 -23.05
C ALA A 125 -1.08 -15.94 -22.69
N ILE A 126 -1.38 -16.35 -21.46
CA ILE A 126 -2.76 -16.46 -20.96
C ILE A 126 -3.05 -15.25 -20.06
N LYS A 127 -4.19 -14.59 -20.27
CA LYS A 127 -4.66 -13.50 -19.44
C LYS A 127 -5.34 -14.07 -18.19
N ARG A 128 -4.72 -13.91 -17.01
CA ARG A 128 -5.30 -14.29 -15.71
C ARG A 128 -5.88 -13.06 -15.01
N LYS A 129 -7.12 -13.16 -14.55
CA LYS A 129 -7.75 -12.12 -13.74
C LYS A 129 -7.07 -12.03 -12.37
N VAL A 130 -6.77 -10.81 -11.93
CA VAL A 130 -6.22 -10.49 -10.61
C VAL A 130 -7.25 -9.68 -9.84
N LYS A 131 -7.62 -10.15 -8.66
CA LYS A 131 -8.55 -9.46 -7.74
C LYS A 131 -8.31 -9.93 -6.31
N PHE A 132 -8.57 -9.08 -5.36
CA PHE A 132 -8.59 -9.47 -3.95
C PHE A 132 -9.70 -10.48 -3.67
N ALA A 133 -9.41 -11.41 -2.76
CA ALA A 133 -10.38 -12.43 -2.31
C ALA A 133 -11.62 -11.79 -1.67
N SER A 134 -11.43 -10.69 -0.94
CA SER A 134 -12.50 -9.91 -0.32
C SER A 134 -12.08 -8.46 -0.12
N LEU A 135 -13.02 -7.61 0.27
CA LEU A 135 -12.79 -6.23 0.67
C LEU A 135 -11.87 -6.14 1.91
N ASP A 136 -12.05 -7.05 2.88
CA ASP A 136 -11.20 -7.17 4.07
C ASP A 136 -9.73 -7.40 3.71
N VAL A 137 -9.48 -8.26 2.74
CA VAL A 137 -8.13 -8.57 2.27
C VAL A 137 -7.48 -7.36 1.60
N MET A 138 -8.25 -6.60 0.83
CA MET A 138 -7.75 -5.37 0.20
C MET A 138 -7.38 -4.33 1.27
N ILE A 139 -8.21 -4.15 2.30
CA ILE A 139 -7.91 -3.22 3.41
C ILE A 139 -6.72 -3.74 4.23
N ALA A 140 -6.58 -5.05 4.42
CA ALA A 140 -5.39 -5.62 5.05
C ALA A 140 -4.12 -5.30 4.26
N ALA A 141 -4.15 -5.38 2.93
CA ALA A 141 -3.02 -4.97 2.09
C ALA A 141 -2.70 -3.48 2.26
N ALA A 142 -3.71 -2.60 2.25
CA ALA A 142 -3.52 -1.16 2.50
C ALA A 142 -2.87 -0.91 3.88
N LEU A 143 -3.36 -1.57 4.93
CA LEU A 143 -2.78 -1.49 6.28
C LEU A 143 -1.32 -1.94 6.30
N ASN A 144 -0.99 -3.05 5.62
CA ASN A 144 0.36 -3.58 5.58
C ASN A 144 1.32 -2.66 4.82
N ILE A 145 0.87 -2.01 3.74
CA ILE A 145 1.64 -0.96 3.04
C ILE A 145 1.94 0.19 4.01
N VAL A 146 0.92 0.76 4.65
CA VAL A 146 1.11 1.92 5.55
C VAL A 146 1.97 1.57 6.76
N LYS A 147 1.81 0.38 7.35
CA LYS A 147 2.65 -0.10 8.46
C LYS A 147 4.13 -0.22 8.05
N ALA A 148 4.41 -0.70 6.83
CA ALA A 148 5.77 -0.77 6.31
C ALA A 148 6.38 0.64 6.23
N PHE A 149 5.67 1.60 5.64
CA PHE A 149 6.16 2.99 5.56
C PHE A 149 6.31 3.65 6.94
N ARG A 150 5.38 3.37 7.88
CA ARG A 150 5.55 3.83 9.26
C ARG A 150 6.83 3.30 9.90
N ALA A 151 7.14 2.02 9.74
CA ALA A 151 8.36 1.42 10.27
C ALA A 151 9.61 2.05 9.66
N LEU A 152 9.60 2.31 8.34
CA LEU A 152 10.69 2.96 7.63
C LEU A 152 10.92 4.40 8.11
N HIS A 153 9.85 5.20 8.21
CA HIS A 153 9.92 6.59 8.61
C HIS A 153 10.30 6.74 10.10
N LEU A 154 9.83 5.84 10.98
CA LEU A 154 10.26 5.80 12.39
C LEU A 154 11.74 5.43 12.56
N ALA A 155 12.31 4.70 11.61
CA ALA A 155 13.74 4.43 11.55
C ALA A 155 14.57 5.60 10.97
N GLY A 156 13.96 6.77 10.71
CA GLY A 156 14.60 7.95 10.15
C GLY A 156 15.01 7.79 8.68
N LYS A 157 14.36 6.89 7.95
CA LYS A 157 14.64 6.60 6.54
C LYS A 157 13.45 6.96 5.67
N SER A 158 13.71 7.32 4.39
CA SER A 158 12.71 7.55 3.35
C SER A 158 12.92 6.56 2.19
N TYR A 159 11.83 6.21 1.51
CA TYR A 159 11.84 5.25 0.40
C TYR A 159 12.25 5.90 -0.93
N GLN A 160 11.81 7.12 -1.18
CA GLN A 160 12.18 8.06 -2.25
C GLN A 160 11.68 7.73 -3.67
N ASP A 161 11.43 6.47 -4.01
CA ASP A 161 10.96 6.06 -5.35
C ASP A 161 9.71 5.17 -5.24
N LEU A 162 8.72 5.67 -4.50
CA LEU A 162 7.46 4.98 -4.34
C LEU A 162 6.68 5.00 -5.65
N ASN A 163 6.39 3.83 -6.20
CA ASN A 163 5.63 3.65 -7.43
C ASN A 163 4.94 2.28 -7.44
N ASP A 164 4.20 1.98 -8.50
CA ASP A 164 3.44 0.73 -8.64
C ASP A 164 4.32 -0.52 -8.85
N GLY A 165 5.58 -0.37 -9.21
CA GLY A 165 6.57 -1.46 -9.28
C GLY A 165 7.11 -1.87 -7.92
N GLY A 166 6.96 -1.04 -6.88
CA GLY A 166 7.55 -1.23 -5.55
C GLY A 166 6.83 -2.26 -4.67
N PHE A 167 5.72 -2.86 -5.13
CA PHE A 167 4.93 -3.77 -4.29
C PHE A 167 4.56 -5.07 -4.98
N PHE A 168 4.66 -6.16 -4.20
CA PHE A 168 4.00 -7.43 -4.49
C PHE A 168 3.02 -7.76 -3.38
N ILE A 169 1.81 -8.20 -3.71
CA ILE A 169 0.72 -8.43 -2.75
C ILE A 169 0.12 -9.81 -2.97
N ASP A 170 -0.01 -10.59 -1.90
CA ASP A 170 -0.86 -11.79 -1.93
C ASP A 170 -2.33 -11.35 -1.84
N THR A 171 -3.03 -11.43 -2.95
CA THR A 171 -4.43 -11.02 -3.05
C THR A 171 -5.41 -11.93 -2.30
N ARG A 172 -4.94 -13.00 -1.66
CA ARG A 172 -5.73 -13.92 -0.81
C ARG A 172 -5.64 -13.56 0.66
N THR A 173 -4.49 -13.03 1.13
CA THR A 173 -4.22 -12.75 2.54
C THR A 173 -4.08 -11.26 2.84
N GLY A 174 -3.70 -10.44 1.85
CA GLY A 174 -3.34 -9.04 2.02
C GLY A 174 -1.90 -8.83 2.47
N ASP A 175 -1.07 -9.88 2.49
CA ASP A 175 0.34 -9.75 2.78
C ASP A 175 1.04 -8.95 1.67
N VAL A 176 1.97 -8.10 2.07
CA VAL A 176 2.68 -7.18 1.19
C VAL A 176 4.18 -7.40 1.27
N LEU A 177 4.84 -7.34 0.12
CA LEU A 177 6.28 -7.25 -0.01
C LEU A 177 6.63 -5.91 -0.65
N VAL A 178 7.47 -5.13 0.02
CA VAL A 178 8.03 -3.87 -0.48
C VAL A 178 9.37 -4.17 -1.12
N CYS A 179 9.49 -3.89 -2.41
CA CYS A 179 10.69 -4.14 -3.22
C CYS A 179 11.50 -2.86 -3.43
N ASP A 180 12.53 -2.91 -4.25
CA ASP A 180 13.39 -1.76 -4.61
C ASP A 180 13.87 -0.93 -3.39
N CYS A 181 14.15 -1.62 -2.27
CA CYS A 181 14.63 -1.02 -1.03
C CYS A 181 16.07 -0.48 -1.13
N ASP A 182 16.72 -0.63 -2.27
CA ASP A 182 18.01 -0.03 -2.58
C ASP A 182 17.97 1.50 -2.73
N ASN A 183 16.79 2.06 -3.02
CA ASN A 183 16.57 3.51 -3.06
C ASN A 183 16.39 4.14 -1.67
N VAL A 184 16.19 3.32 -0.64
CA VAL A 184 16.02 3.81 0.75
C VAL A 184 17.27 4.54 1.21
N ALA A 185 17.07 5.73 1.78
CA ALA A 185 18.14 6.56 2.33
C ALA A 185 17.71 7.19 3.67
N PRO A 186 18.64 7.68 4.49
CA PRO A 186 18.31 8.56 5.61
C PRO A 186 17.46 9.74 5.14
N ASP A 187 16.49 10.17 5.95
CA ASP A 187 15.65 11.32 5.60
C ASP A 187 16.51 12.59 5.43
N GLY A 188 16.28 13.32 4.33
CA GLY A 188 17.08 14.45 3.92
C GLY A 188 18.25 14.13 2.99
N ASP A 189 18.71 12.88 2.92
CA ASP A 189 19.72 12.43 1.95
C ASP A 189 19.04 11.96 0.66
N ASN A 190 19.68 12.23 -0.49
CA ASN A 190 19.25 11.71 -1.79
C ASN A 190 20.44 11.45 -2.69
N PHE A 191 20.52 10.24 -3.24
CA PHE A 191 21.64 9.80 -4.09
C PHE A 191 21.32 9.82 -5.59
N GLY A 192 20.48 10.79 -5.99
CA GLY A 192 20.12 10.99 -7.39
C GLY A 192 18.86 10.26 -7.81
N ILE A 193 18.07 9.82 -6.85
CA ILE A 193 16.76 9.23 -7.08
C ILE A 193 15.76 10.36 -7.31
N GLY A 194 14.98 10.28 -8.39
CA GLY A 194 13.95 11.27 -8.74
C GLY A 194 12.53 10.77 -8.48
N GLY A 195 12.27 9.51 -8.77
CA GLY A 195 10.94 8.92 -8.74
C GLY A 195 10.25 8.89 -10.12
N MET A 196 9.00 8.45 -10.16
CA MET A 196 8.17 8.34 -11.36
C MET A 196 7.11 9.45 -11.35
N PRO A 197 6.94 10.26 -12.42
CA PRO A 197 5.81 11.17 -12.56
C PRO A 197 4.48 10.47 -12.25
N GLY A 198 3.53 11.20 -11.66
CA GLY A 198 2.27 10.62 -11.17
C GLY A 198 2.33 10.02 -9.77
N PHE A 199 3.53 9.65 -9.27
CA PHE A 199 3.73 9.25 -7.87
C PHE A 199 4.53 10.29 -7.08
N MET A 200 5.38 11.06 -7.76
CA MET A 200 6.22 12.09 -7.14
C MET A 200 5.38 13.23 -6.58
N ALA A 201 5.76 13.72 -5.41
CA ALA A 201 5.18 14.94 -4.89
C ALA A 201 5.45 16.15 -5.81
N PRO A 202 4.50 17.09 -5.97
CA PRO A 202 4.61 18.19 -6.93
C PRO A 202 5.87 19.04 -6.76
N GLU A 203 6.35 19.24 -5.55
CA GLU A 203 7.60 19.97 -5.28
C GLU A 203 8.84 19.23 -5.78
N VAL A 204 8.80 17.89 -5.82
CA VAL A 204 9.89 17.07 -6.41
C VAL A 204 9.84 17.13 -7.94
N VAL A 205 8.65 17.05 -8.53
CA VAL A 205 8.44 17.19 -9.98
C VAL A 205 8.96 18.55 -10.45
N ARG A 206 8.73 19.62 -9.68
CA ARG A 206 9.26 20.97 -9.97
C ARG A 206 10.76 21.13 -9.71
N GLY A 207 11.41 20.15 -9.08
CA GLY A 207 12.83 20.21 -8.74
C GLY A 207 13.17 21.16 -7.58
N ILE A 208 12.18 21.62 -6.81
CA ILE A 208 12.38 22.55 -5.67
C ILE A 208 12.55 21.83 -4.33
N ALA A 209 12.28 20.53 -4.28
CA ALA A 209 12.55 19.66 -3.13
C ALA A 209 13.19 18.35 -3.58
N LYS A 210 13.89 17.70 -2.65
CA LYS A 210 14.36 16.32 -2.83
C LYS A 210 13.37 15.33 -2.22
N PRO A 211 13.32 14.08 -2.72
CA PRO A 211 12.59 13.02 -2.05
C PRO A 211 13.00 12.84 -0.59
N GLY A 212 12.03 12.58 0.27
CA GLY A 212 12.18 12.39 1.71
C GLY A 212 10.86 11.92 2.34
N VAL A 213 10.77 11.85 3.67
CA VAL A 213 9.57 11.37 4.38
C VAL A 213 8.31 12.14 4.00
N LEU A 214 8.38 13.46 3.85
CA LEU A 214 7.19 14.25 3.48
C LEU A 214 6.70 13.92 2.06
N THR A 215 7.62 13.68 1.12
CA THR A 215 7.25 13.31 -0.24
C THR A 215 6.78 11.86 -0.33
N ASP A 216 7.33 10.95 0.48
CA ASP A 216 6.84 9.57 0.61
C ASP A 216 5.38 9.54 1.09
N ARG A 217 4.97 10.43 2.00
CA ARG A 217 3.57 10.56 2.45
C ARG A 217 2.62 10.94 1.32
N TYR A 218 3.06 11.81 0.41
CA TYR A 218 2.28 12.11 -0.79
C TYR A 218 2.16 10.88 -1.69
N SER A 219 3.29 10.25 -2.01
CA SER A 219 3.34 9.06 -2.87
C SER A 219 2.54 7.89 -2.26
N LEU A 220 2.56 7.75 -0.93
CA LEU A 220 1.75 6.77 -0.20
C LEU A 220 0.24 7.02 -0.40
N ALA A 221 -0.21 8.28 -0.34
CA ALA A 221 -1.60 8.63 -0.64
C ALA A 221 -1.97 8.29 -2.10
N VAL A 222 -1.05 8.50 -3.06
CA VAL A 222 -1.26 8.09 -4.47
C VAL A 222 -1.44 6.58 -4.57
N VAL A 223 -0.56 5.78 -3.93
CA VAL A 223 -0.64 4.31 -3.93
C VAL A 223 -1.96 3.84 -3.32
N LEU A 224 -2.39 4.41 -2.19
CA LEU A 224 -3.66 4.07 -1.55
C LEU A 224 -4.86 4.45 -2.44
N PHE A 225 -4.82 5.61 -3.10
CA PHE A 225 -5.87 6.01 -4.05
C PHE A 225 -5.96 5.03 -5.21
N LYS A 226 -4.83 4.68 -5.83
CA LYS A 226 -4.79 3.70 -6.92
C LYS A 226 -5.31 2.32 -6.47
N LEU A 227 -4.99 1.90 -5.24
CA LEU A 227 -5.46 0.62 -4.68
C LEU A 227 -7.00 0.61 -4.51
N PHE A 228 -7.57 1.69 -4.00
CA PHE A 228 -9.00 1.77 -3.68
C PHE A 228 -9.87 2.11 -4.88
N PHE A 229 -9.44 3.05 -5.73
CA PHE A 229 -10.26 3.58 -6.81
C PHE A 229 -9.88 3.05 -8.19
N ARG A 230 -8.75 2.35 -8.32
CA ARG A 230 -8.23 1.80 -9.58
C ARG A 230 -8.16 2.88 -10.67
N GLY A 231 -7.65 4.03 -10.31
CA GLY A 231 -7.40 5.19 -11.16
C GLY A 231 -6.38 6.11 -10.51
N ASP A 232 -6.02 7.17 -11.17
CA ASP A 232 -5.04 8.14 -10.69
C ASP A 232 -5.75 9.35 -10.05
N PRO A 233 -5.23 9.91 -8.94
CA PRO A 233 -5.86 11.06 -8.29
C PRO A 233 -5.78 12.37 -9.10
N LEU A 234 -4.82 12.47 -10.02
CA LEU A 234 -4.59 13.69 -10.82
C LEU A 234 -4.94 13.52 -12.31
N GLU A 235 -5.30 12.30 -12.75
CA GLU A 235 -5.65 12.04 -14.16
C GLU A 235 -7.16 12.07 -14.36
N GLY A 236 -7.66 13.18 -14.89
CA GLY A 236 -9.06 13.40 -15.27
C GLY A 236 -9.19 14.04 -16.65
N SER A 237 -10.25 14.80 -16.86
CA SER A 237 -10.54 15.47 -18.14
C SER A 237 -9.43 16.41 -18.62
N LYS A 238 -8.73 17.07 -17.69
CA LYS A 238 -7.62 18.00 -17.99
C LYS A 238 -6.44 17.26 -18.62
N VAL A 239 -6.06 16.10 -18.06
CA VAL A 239 -4.94 15.28 -18.56
C VAL A 239 -5.31 14.60 -19.89
N LEU A 240 -6.56 14.19 -20.06
CA LEU A 240 -7.02 13.59 -21.34
C LEU A 240 -6.97 14.53 -22.54
N GLN A 241 -6.84 15.84 -22.35
CA GLN A 241 -6.64 16.79 -23.44
C GLN A 241 -5.22 16.71 -24.02
N CYS A 242 -4.28 16.10 -23.31
CA CYS A 242 -2.92 15.88 -23.78
C CYS A 242 -2.87 14.63 -24.66
N VAL A 243 -2.59 14.79 -25.94
CA VAL A 243 -2.47 13.67 -26.90
C VAL A 243 -1.29 12.76 -26.54
N VAL A 244 -0.20 13.36 -26.02
CA VAL A 244 1.02 12.68 -25.60
C VAL A 244 1.52 13.31 -24.30
N MET A 245 1.82 12.46 -23.31
CA MET A 245 2.52 12.90 -22.09
C MET A 245 3.99 13.13 -22.41
N THR A 246 4.41 14.39 -22.41
CA THR A 246 5.80 14.84 -22.55
C THR A 246 6.31 15.26 -21.19
N GLU A 247 7.63 15.42 -21.02
CA GLU A 247 8.22 15.96 -19.78
C GLU A 247 7.62 17.31 -19.36
N GLU A 248 7.25 18.18 -20.34
CA GLU A 248 6.59 19.45 -20.05
C GLU A 248 5.14 19.24 -19.57
N ASN A 249 4.40 18.29 -20.16
CA ASN A 249 3.05 17.96 -19.71
C ASN A 249 3.08 17.32 -18.32
N ASP A 250 4.05 16.45 -18.04
CA ASP A 250 4.28 15.89 -16.70
C ASP A 250 4.56 17.00 -15.69
N LEU A 251 5.43 17.97 -16.04
CA LEU A 251 5.73 19.11 -15.19
C LEU A 251 4.51 19.99 -14.91
N ILE A 252 3.62 20.17 -15.89
CA ILE A 252 2.38 20.92 -15.70
C ILE A 252 1.42 20.15 -14.79
N HIS A 253 1.06 18.92 -15.18
CA HIS A 253 -0.04 18.20 -14.53
C HIS A 253 0.31 17.61 -13.16
N TYR A 254 1.56 17.28 -12.92
CA TYR A 254 2.01 16.70 -11.65
C TYR A 254 2.84 17.66 -10.80
N GLY A 255 3.28 18.79 -11.38
CA GLY A 255 4.17 19.73 -10.68
C GLY A 255 3.61 21.13 -10.48
N ARG A 256 3.34 21.86 -11.58
CA ARG A 256 2.97 23.28 -11.53
C ARG A 256 1.50 23.52 -11.24
N ASP A 257 0.62 22.68 -11.81
CA ASP A 257 -0.82 22.86 -11.74
C ASP A 257 -1.55 21.52 -11.59
N PRO A 258 -1.20 20.74 -10.54
CA PRO A 258 -1.88 19.49 -10.23
C PRO A 258 -3.30 19.77 -9.71
N VAL A 259 -4.31 19.16 -10.33
CA VAL A 259 -5.71 19.30 -9.92
C VAL A 259 -6.28 17.92 -9.57
N PHE A 260 -6.73 17.76 -8.34
CA PHE A 260 -7.36 16.52 -7.88
C PHE A 260 -8.66 16.25 -8.64
N VAL A 261 -8.88 15.02 -9.06
CA VAL A 261 -10.06 14.65 -9.86
C VAL A 261 -11.40 14.88 -9.13
N TYR A 262 -11.40 15.02 -7.81
CA TYR A 262 -12.55 15.38 -6.99
C TYR A 262 -12.31 16.62 -6.13
N ASP A 263 -11.47 17.57 -6.60
CA ASP A 263 -11.27 18.84 -5.91
C ASP A 263 -12.62 19.56 -5.73
N PRO A 264 -13.02 19.90 -4.50
CA PRO A 264 -14.30 20.56 -4.26
C PRO A 264 -14.36 21.98 -4.86
N ASN A 265 -13.21 22.63 -5.06
CA ASN A 265 -13.09 24.02 -5.52
C ASN A 265 -12.73 24.12 -7.01
N ASP A 266 -12.23 23.06 -7.63
CA ASP A 266 -11.85 23.04 -9.05
C ASP A 266 -12.41 21.81 -9.75
N ALA A 267 -13.36 22.03 -10.67
CA ALA A 267 -14.00 21.00 -11.44
C ALA A 267 -13.33 20.71 -12.80
N SER A 268 -12.23 21.39 -13.12
CA SER A 268 -11.58 21.31 -14.44
C SER A 268 -11.02 19.92 -14.79
N ASN A 269 -10.73 19.10 -13.75
CA ASN A 269 -10.11 17.78 -13.92
C ASN A 269 -11.02 16.62 -13.47
N ARG A 270 -12.34 16.72 -13.65
CA ARG A 270 -13.28 15.64 -13.25
C ARG A 270 -13.03 14.34 -14.02
N PRO A 271 -13.30 13.18 -13.40
CA PRO A 271 -13.24 11.89 -14.08
C PRO A 271 -14.22 11.85 -15.24
N VAL A 272 -13.82 11.25 -16.35
CA VAL A 272 -14.62 11.16 -17.60
C VAL A 272 -15.25 9.77 -17.71
N LYS A 273 -16.57 9.74 -17.91
CA LYS A 273 -17.33 8.49 -18.15
C LYS A 273 -16.81 7.78 -19.40
N GLY A 274 -16.67 6.47 -19.31
CA GLY A 274 -16.10 5.62 -20.37
C GLY A 274 -14.57 5.49 -20.30
N VAL A 275 -13.89 6.37 -19.56
CA VAL A 275 -12.44 6.31 -19.34
C VAL A 275 -12.13 6.01 -17.87
N HIS A 276 -12.70 6.77 -16.95
CA HIS A 276 -12.45 6.68 -15.51
C HIS A 276 -13.60 6.02 -14.73
N ASP A 277 -14.28 5.04 -15.33
CA ASP A 277 -15.47 4.42 -14.75
C ASP A 277 -15.24 3.78 -13.38
N ASN A 278 -14.04 3.24 -13.15
CA ASN A 278 -13.68 2.70 -11.83
C ASN A 278 -13.67 3.80 -10.76
N VAL A 279 -13.02 4.93 -11.04
CA VAL A 279 -12.92 6.07 -10.10
C VAL A 279 -14.32 6.61 -9.80
N ILE A 280 -15.14 6.81 -10.85
CA ILE A 280 -16.52 7.33 -10.72
C ILE A 280 -17.37 6.41 -9.84
N LYS A 281 -17.32 5.10 -10.11
CA LYS A 281 -18.13 4.11 -9.39
C LYS A 281 -17.65 3.92 -7.95
N LEU A 282 -16.33 3.76 -7.76
CA LEU A 282 -15.76 3.42 -6.46
C LEU A 282 -15.76 4.61 -5.51
N TRP A 283 -15.60 5.86 -6.00
CA TRP A 283 -15.67 7.06 -5.18
C TRP A 283 -16.96 7.16 -4.36
N GLN A 284 -18.10 6.75 -4.94
CA GLN A 284 -19.40 6.77 -4.28
C GLN A 284 -19.58 5.68 -3.21
N ILE A 285 -18.75 4.63 -3.25
CA ILE A 285 -18.90 3.47 -2.36
C ILE A 285 -18.19 3.71 -1.02
N TYR A 286 -17.07 4.45 -1.03
CA TYR A 286 -16.26 4.66 0.17
C TYR A 286 -16.89 5.70 1.11
N PRO A 287 -16.74 5.51 2.44
CA PRO A 287 -17.21 6.46 3.45
C PRO A 287 -16.61 7.85 3.29
N ASP A 288 -17.32 8.87 3.80
CA ASP A 288 -16.94 10.27 3.69
C ASP A 288 -15.55 10.56 4.26
N TYR A 289 -15.21 9.99 5.41
CA TYR A 289 -13.92 10.23 6.03
C TYR A 289 -12.73 9.74 5.16
N ILE A 290 -12.91 8.67 4.39
CA ILE A 290 -11.91 8.20 3.40
C ILE A 290 -11.84 9.16 2.22
N ARG A 291 -12.99 9.62 1.69
CA ARG A 291 -13.03 10.60 0.60
C ARG A 291 -12.40 11.93 1.03
N GLN A 292 -12.68 12.38 2.25
CA GLN A 292 -12.09 13.59 2.82
C GLN A 292 -10.57 13.46 3.02
N ALA A 293 -10.09 12.28 3.46
CA ALA A 293 -8.65 12.02 3.59
C ALA A 293 -7.92 12.17 2.24
N PHE A 294 -8.47 11.62 1.15
CA PHE A 294 -7.89 11.80 -0.18
C PHE A 294 -8.04 13.23 -0.70
N THR A 295 -9.19 13.87 -0.45
CA THR A 295 -9.36 15.28 -0.80
C THR A 295 -8.30 16.14 -0.11
N LEU A 296 -8.08 15.98 1.20
CA LEU A 296 -7.03 16.67 1.94
C LEU A 296 -5.64 16.40 1.36
N SER A 297 -5.34 15.13 1.05
CA SER A 297 -4.01 14.74 0.53
C SER A 297 -3.70 15.39 -0.82
N PHE A 298 -4.70 15.53 -1.70
CA PHE A 298 -4.52 16.01 -3.08
C PHE A 298 -5.03 17.45 -3.32
N THR A 299 -5.36 18.18 -2.26
CA THR A 299 -5.62 19.63 -2.31
C THR A 299 -4.67 20.34 -1.35
N TYR A 300 -5.02 20.47 -0.07
CA TYR A 300 -4.21 21.16 0.94
C TYR A 300 -2.83 20.51 1.13
N GLY A 301 -2.72 19.18 1.11
CA GLY A 301 -1.46 18.45 1.24
C GLY A 301 -0.48 18.63 0.05
N ILE A 302 -0.97 19.11 -1.10
CA ILE A 302 -0.13 19.54 -2.22
C ILE A 302 0.55 20.87 -1.89
N GLN A 303 -0.19 21.82 -1.31
CA GLN A 303 0.27 23.16 -0.99
C GLN A 303 1.12 23.19 0.27
N GLU A 304 0.74 22.39 1.28
CA GLU A 304 1.36 22.33 2.60
C GLU A 304 1.90 20.91 2.91
N PRO A 305 3.13 20.59 2.52
CA PRO A 305 3.71 19.25 2.72
C PRO A 305 3.69 18.75 4.17
N ASN A 306 3.80 19.65 5.15
CA ASN A 306 3.74 19.31 6.58
C ASN A 306 2.33 18.91 7.05
N ALA A 307 1.29 19.26 6.31
CA ALA A 307 -0.09 18.89 6.60
C ALA A 307 -0.50 17.52 6.01
N ARG A 308 0.38 16.84 5.29
CA ARG A 308 0.13 15.51 4.73
C ARG A 308 -0.18 14.52 5.82
N ILE A 309 -1.14 13.65 5.55
CA ILE A 309 -1.60 12.63 6.50
C ILE A 309 -0.44 11.70 6.84
N ILE A 310 -0.12 11.62 8.13
CA ILE A 310 0.92 10.73 8.64
C ILE A 310 0.43 9.27 8.66
N GLU A 311 1.36 8.33 8.66
CA GLU A 311 1.11 6.89 8.61
C GLU A 311 0.18 6.42 9.73
N LYS A 312 0.35 6.95 10.96
CA LYS A 312 -0.51 6.64 12.10
C LYS A 312 -1.98 6.98 11.83
N ASN A 313 -2.26 8.13 11.24
CA ASN A 313 -3.61 8.57 10.93
C ASN A 313 -4.23 7.73 9.82
N TRP A 314 -3.44 7.36 8.78
CA TRP A 314 -3.87 6.40 7.77
C TRP A 314 -4.24 5.07 8.39
N ILE A 315 -3.41 4.51 9.29
CA ILE A 315 -3.70 3.24 9.97
C ILE A 315 -5.02 3.34 10.75
N GLN A 316 -5.25 4.42 11.50
CA GLN A 316 -6.49 4.62 12.26
C GLN A 316 -7.72 4.62 11.34
N MET A 317 -7.68 5.37 10.24
CA MET A 317 -8.78 5.41 9.25
C MET A 317 -9.00 4.06 8.57
N LEU A 318 -7.92 3.34 8.22
CA LEU A 318 -8.02 2.01 7.62
C LEU A 318 -8.53 0.96 8.61
N MET A 319 -8.23 1.07 9.89
CA MET A 319 -8.80 0.22 10.93
C MET A 319 -10.30 0.49 11.11
N GLN A 320 -10.73 1.77 11.07
CA GLN A 320 -12.14 2.11 11.03
C GLN A 320 -12.79 1.51 9.79
N LEU A 321 -12.19 1.70 8.61
CA LEU A 321 -12.70 1.16 7.35
C LEU A 321 -12.87 -0.37 7.38
N LYS A 322 -11.95 -1.07 8.04
CA LYS A 322 -12.04 -2.51 8.26
C LYS A 322 -13.21 -2.90 9.15
N MET A 323 -13.50 -2.10 10.18
CA MET A 323 -14.63 -2.33 11.07
C MET A 323 -15.99 -1.89 10.48
N ASP A 324 -15.98 -0.96 9.52
CA ASP A 324 -17.18 -0.51 8.82
C ASP A 324 -17.73 -1.54 7.81
N ILE A 325 -17.01 -2.65 7.57
CA ILE A 325 -17.47 -3.68 6.63
C ILE A 325 -18.63 -4.44 7.22
N ILE A 326 -19.73 -4.49 6.47
CA ILE A 326 -20.92 -5.31 6.77
C ILE A 326 -20.89 -6.55 5.87
N HIS A 327 -21.03 -7.72 6.49
CA HIS A 327 -21.28 -8.99 5.83
C HIS A 327 -22.74 -9.38 6.06
N CYS A 328 -23.60 -9.05 5.09
CA CYS A 328 -25.04 -9.38 5.16
C CYS A 328 -25.24 -10.88 4.88
N SER A 329 -26.26 -11.47 5.53
CA SER A 329 -26.66 -12.88 5.33
C SER A 329 -26.99 -13.23 3.88
N CYS A 330 -27.38 -12.25 3.05
CA CYS A 330 -27.61 -12.45 1.60
C CYS A 330 -26.32 -12.52 0.76
N GLY A 331 -25.14 -12.45 1.40
CA GLY A 331 -23.83 -12.44 0.74
C GLY A 331 -23.34 -11.06 0.29
N ARG A 332 -24.12 -9.99 0.45
CA ARG A 332 -23.66 -8.62 0.16
C ARG A 332 -22.59 -8.21 1.19
N THR A 333 -21.46 -7.76 0.69
CA THR A 333 -20.40 -7.14 1.50
C THR A 333 -20.23 -5.69 1.05
N ALA A 334 -20.34 -4.74 1.95
CA ALA A 334 -20.22 -3.32 1.67
C ALA A 334 -19.86 -2.54 2.95
N PHE A 335 -19.49 -1.28 2.82
CA PHE A 335 -19.29 -0.40 3.97
C PHE A 335 -20.63 0.04 4.59
N LEU A 336 -20.59 0.30 5.89
CA LEU A 336 -21.71 0.76 6.70
C LEU A 336 -22.43 1.96 6.06
N SER A 337 -21.68 2.91 5.50
CA SER A 337 -22.20 4.08 4.79
C SER A 337 -23.06 3.77 3.55
N SER A 338 -23.00 2.55 3.02
CA SER A 338 -23.77 2.11 1.86
C SER A 338 -25.14 1.52 2.20
N PHE A 339 -25.53 1.55 3.49
CA PHE A 339 -26.80 1.03 3.97
C PHE A 339 -27.71 2.16 4.42
N GLU A 340 -29.00 2.00 4.27
CA GLU A 340 -29.99 2.98 4.65
C GLU A 340 -30.22 2.91 6.18
N LYS A 341 -30.13 4.07 6.85
CA LYS A 341 -30.42 4.18 8.29
C LYS A 341 -31.92 4.12 8.50
N THR A 342 -32.35 3.21 9.38
CA THR A 342 -33.74 3.05 9.81
C THR A 342 -33.95 3.44 11.27
N GLY A 343 -32.86 3.76 11.98
CA GLY A 343 -32.83 4.21 13.36
C GLY A 343 -31.40 4.56 13.78
N GLU A 344 -31.21 4.92 15.04
CA GLU A 344 -29.89 5.34 15.55
C GLU A 344 -28.84 4.23 15.40
N HIS A 345 -29.21 2.99 15.74
CA HIS A 345 -28.35 1.81 15.67
C HIS A 345 -28.92 0.71 14.78
N SER A 346 -29.67 1.08 13.76
CA SER A 346 -30.27 0.13 12.83
C SER A 346 -30.18 0.60 11.39
N LEU A 347 -29.88 -0.34 10.52
CA LEU A 347 -29.75 -0.18 9.08
C LEU A 347 -30.54 -1.28 8.38
N VAL A 348 -30.85 -1.08 7.12
CA VAL A 348 -31.52 -2.10 6.30
C VAL A 348 -30.67 -2.43 5.07
N CYS A 349 -30.57 -3.72 4.77
CA CYS A 349 -29.92 -4.17 3.54
C CYS A 349 -30.85 -3.95 2.36
N GLN A 350 -30.49 -3.04 1.48
CA GLN A 350 -31.26 -2.74 0.27
C GLN A 350 -31.40 -3.92 -0.72
N ASN A 351 -30.56 -4.97 -0.57
CA ASN A 351 -30.63 -6.15 -1.42
C ASN A 351 -31.64 -7.20 -0.95
N CYS A 352 -31.79 -7.38 0.37
CA CYS A 352 -32.65 -8.45 0.94
C CYS A 352 -33.61 -7.96 2.01
N GLY A 353 -33.59 -6.68 2.38
CA GLY A 353 -34.46 -6.11 3.43
C GLY A 353 -34.11 -6.52 4.85
N SER A 354 -33.03 -7.31 5.07
CA SER A 354 -32.66 -7.74 6.41
C SER A 354 -32.17 -6.57 7.26
N PRO A 355 -32.61 -6.47 8.53
CA PRO A 355 -32.10 -5.48 9.45
C PRO A 355 -30.66 -5.78 9.82
N ILE A 356 -29.86 -4.74 9.99
CA ILE A 356 -28.47 -4.77 10.44
C ILE A 356 -28.38 -3.82 11.61
N TYR A 357 -27.94 -4.33 12.74
CA TYR A 357 -27.75 -3.52 13.94
C TYR A 357 -26.31 -3.05 14.04
N THR A 358 -26.12 -1.87 14.66
CA THR A 358 -24.81 -1.29 14.91
C THR A 358 -24.61 -1.05 16.39
N MET A 359 -23.40 -0.78 16.81
CA MET A 359 -23.06 -0.28 18.13
C MET A 359 -21.97 0.78 18.01
N SER A 360 -21.98 1.72 18.94
CA SER A 360 -20.88 2.66 19.09
C SER A 360 -19.82 2.09 20.02
N VAL A 361 -18.57 2.18 19.60
CA VAL A 361 -17.40 1.87 20.43
C VAL A 361 -16.57 3.13 20.50
N ARG A 362 -16.71 3.89 21.57
CA ARG A 362 -16.18 5.24 21.71
C ARG A 362 -16.66 6.14 20.55
N ASP A 363 -15.75 6.58 19.69
CA ASP A 363 -16.04 7.47 18.56
C ASP A 363 -16.32 6.71 17.25
N PHE A 364 -16.42 5.36 17.30
CA PHE A 364 -16.63 4.53 16.13
C PHE A 364 -17.98 3.85 16.17
N GLU A 365 -18.68 3.86 15.04
CA GLU A 365 -19.85 3.01 14.82
C GLU A 365 -19.40 1.74 14.09
N MET A 366 -19.84 0.58 14.55
CA MET A 366 -19.53 -0.70 13.91
C MET A 366 -20.75 -1.60 13.81
N PRO A 367 -20.83 -2.45 12.77
CA PRO A 367 -21.94 -3.36 12.63
C PRO A 367 -21.86 -4.53 13.61
N LEU A 368 -23.01 -4.98 14.08
CA LEU A 368 -23.18 -6.16 14.92
C LEU A 368 -23.45 -7.38 14.03
N TYR A 369 -22.44 -8.15 13.72
CA TYR A 369 -22.60 -9.46 13.07
C TYR A 369 -21.63 -10.47 13.70
N PRO A 370 -21.96 -11.78 13.69
CA PRO A 370 -21.09 -12.80 14.28
C PRO A 370 -19.69 -12.79 13.67
N GLY A 371 -18.68 -12.68 14.52
CA GLY A 371 -17.28 -12.65 14.10
C GLY A 371 -16.71 -11.24 13.86
N ALA A 372 -17.50 -10.17 13.95
CA ALA A 372 -16.95 -8.80 13.97
C ALA A 372 -16.02 -8.63 15.17
N LYS A 373 -14.85 -8.02 14.94
CA LYS A 373 -13.76 -7.94 15.93
C LYS A 373 -13.55 -6.51 16.38
N LEU A 374 -13.26 -6.34 17.66
CA LEU A 374 -12.80 -5.09 18.26
C LEU A 374 -11.29 -5.20 18.49
N TYR A 375 -10.57 -4.17 18.13
CA TYR A 375 -9.12 -4.11 18.28
C TYR A 375 -8.73 -3.17 19.42
N ARG A 376 -7.56 -3.41 20.03
CA ARG A 376 -7.10 -2.64 21.19
C ARG A 376 -7.02 -1.14 20.91
N CYS A 377 -6.54 -0.73 19.75
CA CYS A 377 -6.48 0.69 19.35
C CYS A 377 -7.86 1.40 19.36
N VAL A 378 -8.94 0.63 19.26
CA VAL A 378 -10.32 1.14 19.28
C VAL A 378 -10.92 1.11 20.70
N THR A 379 -10.64 0.04 21.45
CA THR A 379 -11.19 -0.13 22.79
C THR A 379 -10.42 0.63 23.89
N GLU A 380 -9.12 0.91 23.63
CA GLU A 380 -8.25 1.63 24.58
C GLU A 380 -7.79 2.97 23.97
N LYS A 381 -8.08 4.09 24.67
CA LYS A 381 -7.73 5.44 24.20
C LYS A 381 -6.22 5.61 24.11
N GLY A 382 -5.74 6.08 22.93
CA GLY A 382 -4.31 6.38 22.71
C GLY A 382 -3.44 5.14 22.51
N ASN A 383 -4.04 3.95 22.44
CA ASN A 383 -3.30 2.72 22.19
C ASN A 383 -3.05 2.54 20.68
N ASP A 384 -1.81 2.23 20.31
CA ASP A 384 -1.37 2.04 18.92
C ASP A 384 -1.25 0.54 18.53
N ASP A 385 -1.82 -0.37 19.32
CA ASP A 385 -1.87 -1.79 19.00
C ASP A 385 -3.08 -2.06 18.07
N PHE A 386 -2.79 -2.17 16.80
CA PHE A 386 -3.76 -2.40 15.72
C PHE A 386 -4.00 -3.89 15.43
N GLU A 387 -3.39 -4.80 16.18
CA GLU A 387 -3.42 -6.24 15.91
C GLU A 387 -4.15 -7.04 16.98
N THR A 388 -3.99 -6.67 18.24
CA THR A 388 -4.60 -7.39 19.35
C THR A 388 -6.12 -7.23 19.33
N VAL A 389 -6.83 -8.35 19.20
CA VAL A 389 -8.29 -8.42 19.32
C VAL A 389 -8.65 -8.40 20.80
N THR A 390 -9.40 -7.39 21.22
CA THR A 390 -9.87 -7.21 22.60
C THR A 390 -11.33 -7.57 22.78
N GLY A 391 -12.07 -7.74 21.68
CA GLY A 391 -13.45 -8.20 21.74
C GLY A 391 -13.95 -8.77 20.43
N ALA A 392 -15.07 -9.48 20.50
CA ALA A 392 -15.73 -10.02 19.33
C ALA A 392 -17.25 -10.05 19.53
N VAL A 393 -17.97 -9.82 18.43
CA VAL A 393 -19.42 -10.03 18.40
C VAL A 393 -19.68 -11.52 18.28
N ILE A 394 -20.49 -12.05 19.17
CA ILE A 394 -20.89 -13.47 19.22
C ILE A 394 -22.40 -13.60 19.11
N GLU A 395 -22.88 -14.65 18.48
CA GLU A 395 -24.30 -15.00 18.46
C GLU A 395 -24.63 -15.89 19.67
N ASN A 396 -25.79 -15.65 20.26
CA ASN A 396 -26.28 -16.47 21.35
C ASN A 396 -26.59 -17.89 20.86
N ARG A 397 -26.03 -18.90 21.53
CA ARG A 397 -26.17 -20.31 21.12
C ARG A 397 -27.60 -20.84 21.22
N LEU A 398 -28.41 -20.26 22.15
CA LEU A 398 -29.77 -20.72 22.41
C LEU A 398 -30.85 -19.90 21.67
N LYS A 399 -30.50 -18.65 21.30
CA LYS A 399 -31.42 -17.72 20.62
C LYS A 399 -30.73 -17.15 19.38
N LYS A 400 -30.99 -17.78 18.21
CA LYS A 400 -30.52 -17.29 16.95
C LYS A 400 -30.99 -15.86 16.68
N GLY A 401 -30.12 -15.02 16.12
CA GLY A 401 -30.39 -13.60 15.86
C GLY A 401 -30.17 -12.69 17.05
N LEU A 402 -29.86 -13.22 18.24
CA LEU A 402 -29.47 -12.43 19.41
C LEU A 402 -27.93 -12.36 19.45
N PHE A 403 -27.40 -11.16 19.31
CA PHE A 403 -25.95 -10.91 19.33
C PHE A 403 -25.53 -10.30 20.66
N GLY A 404 -24.30 -10.56 21.06
CA GLY A 404 -23.64 -9.95 22.21
C GLY A 404 -22.18 -9.69 21.91
N VAL A 405 -21.56 -8.89 22.75
CA VAL A 405 -20.13 -8.61 22.66
C VAL A 405 -19.41 -9.39 23.75
N LYS A 406 -18.46 -10.20 23.35
CA LYS A 406 -17.56 -10.89 24.27
C LYS A 406 -16.34 -10.01 24.50
N ASN A 407 -16.09 -9.64 25.76
CA ASN A 407 -14.83 -9.00 26.16
C ASN A 407 -13.72 -10.07 26.17
N MET A 408 -12.66 -9.82 25.43
CA MET A 408 -11.46 -10.67 25.32
C MET A 408 -10.23 -9.95 25.88
N SER A 409 -10.41 -8.76 26.46
CA SER A 409 -9.33 -8.00 27.10
C SER A 409 -9.19 -8.44 28.57
N ARG A 410 -8.17 -7.89 29.24
CA ARG A 410 -7.99 -8.07 30.68
C ARG A 410 -8.68 -6.99 31.52
N GLN A 411 -9.42 -6.08 30.89
CA GLN A 411 -10.06 -4.95 31.54
C GLN A 411 -11.57 -5.14 31.53
N THR A 412 -12.26 -4.70 32.57
CA THR A 412 -13.72 -4.60 32.60
C THR A 412 -14.16 -3.43 31.75
N TRP A 413 -15.13 -3.65 30.85
CA TRP A 413 -15.73 -2.61 30.04
C TRP A 413 -17.04 -2.13 30.66
N GLN A 414 -17.41 -0.88 30.37
CA GLN A 414 -18.72 -0.36 30.61
C GLN A 414 -19.53 -0.31 29.33
N ALA A 415 -20.69 -0.93 29.30
CA ALA A 415 -21.62 -0.92 28.19
C ALA A 415 -22.86 -0.12 28.55
N LEU A 416 -23.17 0.89 27.75
CA LEU A 416 -24.44 1.63 27.83
C LEU A 416 -25.45 0.92 26.92
N TYR A 417 -26.57 0.51 27.52
CA TYR A 417 -27.67 -0.15 26.84
C TYR A 417 -28.72 0.86 26.35
N PRO A 418 -29.59 0.50 25.37
CA PRO A 418 -30.66 1.40 24.90
C PRO A 418 -31.63 1.89 25.98
N ASP A 419 -31.75 1.16 27.07
CA ASP A 419 -32.54 1.53 28.24
C ASP A 419 -31.80 2.51 29.18
N HIS A 420 -30.68 3.07 28.74
CA HIS A 420 -29.76 3.93 29.49
C HIS A 420 -29.11 3.27 30.71
N SER A 421 -29.25 1.96 30.89
CA SER A 421 -28.53 1.24 31.94
C SER A 421 -27.07 1.04 31.59
N LEU A 422 -26.17 1.31 32.55
CA LEU A 422 -24.76 0.96 32.49
C LEU A 422 -24.57 -0.43 33.08
N ARG A 423 -23.90 -1.31 32.31
CA ARG A 423 -23.56 -2.66 32.78
C ARG A 423 -22.07 -2.91 32.60
N GLU A 424 -21.48 -3.64 33.52
CA GLU A 424 -20.12 -4.09 33.42
C GLU A 424 -20.04 -5.36 32.57
N VAL A 425 -19.06 -5.38 31.65
CA VAL A 425 -18.70 -6.53 30.82
C VAL A 425 -17.33 -7.00 31.26
N GLY A 426 -17.27 -8.00 32.08
CA GLY A 426 -16.03 -8.61 32.56
C GLY A 426 -15.24 -9.27 31.42
N PRO A 427 -13.94 -9.59 31.68
CA PRO A 427 -13.09 -10.35 30.78
C PRO A 427 -13.63 -11.74 30.43
#